data_df72228810dc67be6c8487f1b39e2311
#
_entry.id   df72228810dc67be6c8487f1b39e2311
#
_cell.length_a   1.000
_cell.length_b   1.000
_cell.length_c   1.000
_cell.angle_alpha   90.00
_cell.angle_beta   90.00
_cell.angle_gamma   90.00
#
_symmetry.space_group_name_H-M   'P 1'
#
loop_
_entity.id
_entity.type
_entity.pdbx_description
1 polymer ?
#
loop_
_entity_poly.entity_id
_entity_poly.type
_entity_poly.pdbx_seq_one_letter_code
_entity_poly.pdbx_strand_id
1 'polypeptide(L)' 'MKPIIIKTEYITLGQLLKFAGILQSGGEVKDFLATVKVTVNDLPEERRGRKLYPGDRISVAVKPRVDLQISR' A
#
# COMPACT_ATOMS: atom_id res chain seq x y z
N MET A 1 10.72 7.45 4.99
CA MET A 1 9.99 6.23 4.56
C MET A 1 9.65 5.41 5.80
N LYS A 2 8.39 5.03 5.94
CA LYS A 2 7.93 4.32 7.13
C LYS A 2 7.98 2.81 6.88
N PRO A 3 8.67 2.03 7.72
CA PRO A 3 8.69 0.57 7.56
C PRO A 3 7.37 -0.05 8.02
N ILE A 4 6.89 -1.01 7.27
CA ILE A 4 5.71 -1.81 7.60
C ILE A 4 6.20 -3.23 7.84
N ILE A 5 6.18 -3.65 9.10
CA ILE A 5 6.68 -4.97 9.49
C ILE A 5 5.58 -6.01 9.27
N ILE A 6 5.87 -7.05 8.50
CA ILE A 6 4.94 -8.15 8.28
C ILE A 6 5.54 -9.44 8.81
N LYS A 7 4.68 -10.36 9.25
CA LYS A 7 5.07 -11.67 9.74
C LYS A 7 4.73 -12.77 8.74
N THR A 8 4.08 -12.41 7.66
CA THR A 8 3.69 -13.32 6.59
C THR A 8 4.66 -13.19 5.43
N GLU A 9 4.55 -14.08 4.46
CA GLU A 9 5.41 -14.03 3.29
C GLU A 9 5.20 -12.76 2.47
N TYR A 10 3.94 -12.30 2.41
CA TYR A 10 3.58 -11.09 1.68
C TYR A 10 2.35 -10.44 2.31
N ILE A 11 2.05 -9.23 1.89
CA ILE A 11 0.80 -8.53 2.22
C ILE A 11 0.25 -7.98 0.90
N THR A 12 -1.08 -7.95 0.75
CA THR A 12 -1.66 -7.35 -0.46
C THR A 12 -1.72 -5.85 -0.33
N LEU A 13 -1.78 -5.15 -1.47
CA LEU A 13 -1.86 -3.68 -1.46
C LEU A 13 -3.07 -3.20 -0.67
N GLY A 14 -4.24 -3.84 -0.87
CA GLY A 14 -5.43 -3.47 -0.11
C GLY A 14 -5.27 -3.65 1.39
N GLN A 15 -4.64 -4.75 1.82
CA GLN A 15 -4.35 -4.98 3.22
C GLN A 15 -3.38 -3.94 3.78
N LEU A 16 -2.38 -3.56 2.99
CA LEU A 16 -1.40 -2.56 3.40
C LEU A 16 -2.07 -1.21 3.67
N LEU A 17 -2.97 -0.78 2.79
CA LEU A 17 -3.66 0.50 2.96
C LEU A 17 -4.48 0.54 4.24
N LYS A 18 -5.11 -0.58 4.62
CA LYS A 18 -5.82 -0.67 5.89
C LYS A 18 -4.85 -0.73 7.06
N PHE A 19 -3.82 -1.55 6.95
CA PHE A 19 -2.84 -1.73 8.02
C PHE A 19 -2.12 -0.43 8.35
N ALA A 20 -1.83 0.38 7.34
CA ALA A 20 -1.16 1.67 7.53
C ALA A 20 -2.10 2.77 8.01
N GLY A 21 -3.39 2.47 8.17
CA GLY A 21 -4.36 3.44 8.64
C GLY A 21 -4.82 4.44 7.59
N ILE A 22 -4.47 4.23 6.33
CA ILE A 22 -4.89 5.11 5.24
C ILE A 22 -6.37 4.91 4.94
N LEU A 23 -6.84 3.67 4.99
CA LEU A 23 -8.24 3.31 4.81
C LEU A 23 -8.72 2.52 6.01
N GLN A 24 -10.00 2.64 6.33
CA GLN A 24 -10.60 1.97 7.48
C GLN A 24 -11.39 0.72 7.12
N SER A 25 -11.86 0.61 5.87
CA SER A 25 -12.64 -0.55 5.45
C SER A 25 -12.18 -1.06 4.10
N GLY A 26 -12.38 -2.37 3.89
CA GLY A 26 -12.01 -3.00 2.63
C GLY A 26 -12.85 -2.52 1.44
N GLY A 27 -14.07 -2.06 1.71
CA GLY A 27 -14.95 -1.57 0.65
C GLY A 27 -14.47 -0.29 -0.01
N GLU A 28 -13.60 0.47 0.66
CA GLU A 28 -13.08 1.72 0.12
C GLU A 28 -11.87 1.54 -0.77
N VAL A 29 -11.23 0.38 -0.74
CA VAL A 29 -9.95 0.16 -1.42
C VAL A 29 -10.06 0.37 -2.92
N LYS A 30 -11.10 -0.18 -3.54
CA LYS A 30 -11.28 -0.09 -4.99
C LYS A 30 -11.43 1.36 -5.44
N ASP A 31 -12.29 2.11 -4.75
CA ASP A 31 -12.51 3.51 -5.09
C ASP A 31 -11.27 4.37 -4.83
N PHE A 32 -10.59 4.08 -3.74
CA PHE A 32 -9.35 4.77 -3.40
C PHE A 32 -8.30 4.59 -4.50
N LEU A 33 -8.08 3.35 -4.93
CA LEU A 33 -7.08 3.05 -5.96
C LEU A 33 -7.46 3.61 -7.33
N ALA A 34 -8.74 3.85 -7.57
CA ALA A 34 -9.21 4.46 -8.81
C ALA A 34 -8.97 5.97 -8.84
N THR A 35 -8.89 6.62 -7.68
CA THR A 35 -8.81 8.08 -7.59
C THR A 35 -7.48 8.61 -7.06
N VAL A 36 -6.76 7.83 -6.28
CA VAL A 36 -5.48 8.27 -5.70
C VAL A 36 -4.36 7.46 -6.33
N LYS A 37 -3.33 8.17 -6.78
CA LYS A 37 -2.19 7.52 -7.43
C LYS A 37 -1.36 6.78 -6.38
N VAL A 38 -1.17 5.49 -6.59
CA VAL A 38 -0.33 4.64 -5.76
C VAL A 38 0.73 4.00 -6.66
N THR A 39 1.98 4.00 -6.21
CA THR A 39 3.06 3.34 -6.95
C THR A 39 3.69 2.26 -6.08
N VAL A 40 4.14 1.20 -6.72
CA VAL A 40 4.93 0.14 -6.10
C VAL A 40 6.25 0.09 -6.84
N ASN A 41 7.34 0.34 -6.12
CA ASN A 41 8.68 0.42 -6.71
C ASN A 41 8.71 1.38 -7.90
N ASP A 42 8.07 2.54 -7.73
CA ASP A 42 8.00 3.64 -8.70
C ASP A 42 7.13 3.37 -9.92
N LEU A 43 6.39 2.26 -9.94
CA LEU A 43 5.48 1.93 -11.03
C LEU A 43 4.03 2.04 -10.54
N PRO A 44 3.13 2.66 -11.34
CA PRO A 44 1.73 2.78 -10.93
C PRO A 44 1.09 1.42 -10.70
N GLU A 45 0.27 1.33 -9.65
CA GLU A 45 -0.44 0.12 -9.32
C GLU A 45 -1.85 0.44 -8.88
N GLU A 46 -2.84 -0.22 -9.49
CA GLU A 46 -4.25 -0.04 -9.15
C GLU A 46 -4.90 -1.31 -8.61
N ARG A 47 -4.19 -2.45 -8.67
CA ARG A 47 -4.76 -3.73 -8.25
C ARG A 47 -4.66 -3.89 -6.74
N ARG A 48 -5.78 -3.99 -6.06
CA ARG A 48 -5.79 -4.18 -4.60
C ARG A 48 -5.20 -5.53 -4.18
N GLY A 49 -5.22 -6.51 -5.07
CA GLY A 49 -4.67 -7.84 -4.80
C GLY A 49 -3.18 -7.98 -5.08
N ARG A 50 -2.50 -6.88 -5.49
CA ARG A 50 -1.06 -6.94 -5.72
C ARG A 50 -0.34 -7.42 -4.47
N LYS A 51 0.45 -8.47 -4.60
CA LYS A 51 1.26 -8.99 -3.50
C LYS A 51 2.51 -8.15 -3.33
N LEU A 52 2.77 -7.76 -2.10
CA LEU A 52 3.91 -6.94 -1.72
C LEU A 52 4.81 -7.75 -0.80
N TYR A 53 6.10 -7.74 -1.10
CA TYR A 53 7.09 -8.54 -0.39
C TYR A 53 8.07 -7.63 0.35
N PRO A 54 8.81 -8.17 1.34
CA PRO A 54 9.84 -7.38 2.01
C PRO A 54 10.80 -6.74 1.00
N GLY A 55 11.07 -5.45 1.16
CA GLY A 55 11.87 -4.66 0.23
C GLY A 55 11.05 -3.83 -0.73
N ASP A 56 9.78 -4.17 -0.95
CA ASP A 56 8.93 -3.37 -1.84
C ASP A 56 8.65 -2.00 -1.23
N ARG A 57 8.65 -0.97 -2.08
CA ARG A 57 8.39 0.41 -1.67
C ARG A 57 7.07 0.88 -2.27
N ILE A 58 6.24 1.46 -1.43
CA ILE A 58 4.91 1.92 -1.84
C ILE A 58 4.80 3.42 -1.57
N SER A 59 4.35 4.18 -2.56
CA SER A 59 4.12 5.61 -2.41
C SER A 59 2.65 5.89 -2.68
N VAL A 60 2.03 6.65 -1.77
CA VAL A 60 0.61 7.00 -1.84
C VAL A 60 0.49 8.51 -1.95
N ALA A 61 -0.11 8.99 -3.03
CA ALA A 61 -0.18 10.43 -3.34
C ALA A 61 -1.34 11.13 -2.62
N VAL A 62 -1.31 11.08 -1.29
CA VAL A 62 -2.21 11.86 -0.44
C VAL A 62 -1.44 13.05 0.12
N LYS A 63 -2.11 13.92 0.88
CA LYS A 63 -1.47 15.09 1.51
C LYS A 63 -1.54 14.96 3.03
N PRO A 64 -0.38 14.81 3.70
CA PRO A 64 0.97 14.68 3.12
C PRO A 64 1.18 13.32 2.45
N ARG A 65 2.10 13.28 1.49
CA ARG A 65 2.43 12.04 0.79
C ARG A 65 2.94 11.00 1.79
N VAL A 66 2.52 9.76 1.58
CA VAL A 66 2.93 8.65 2.45
C VAL A 66 3.84 7.70 1.66
N ASP A 67 5.02 7.45 2.19
CA ASP A 67 5.97 6.51 1.61
C ASP A 67 6.19 5.37 2.60
N LEU A 68 5.98 4.14 2.15
CA LEU A 68 6.06 2.94 2.97
C LEU A 68 7.04 1.95 2.37
N GLN A 69 7.65 1.13 3.22
CA GLN A 69 8.50 0.04 2.77
C GLN A 69 8.13 -1.22 3.55
N ILE A 70 7.92 -2.32 2.83
CA ILE A 70 7.62 -3.61 3.45
C ILE A 70 8.90 -4.18 4.05
N SER A 71 8.81 -4.66 5.28
CA SER A 71 9.95 -5.19 6.01
C SER A 71 9.53 -6.41 6.83
N ARG A 72 10.48 -7.09 7.42
CA ARG A 72 10.23 -8.21 8.34
C ARG A 72 10.71 -7.93 9.73
#